data_c2005ca95b4799c20a7c13d3f63ce7fc
#
_entry.id   c2005ca95b4799c20a7c13d3f63ce7fc
#
_cell.length_a   1.000
_cell.length_b   1.000
_cell.length_c   1.000
_cell.angle_alpha   90.00
_cell.angle_beta   90.00
_cell.angle_gamma   90.00
#
_symmetry.space_group_name_H-M   'P 1'
#
loop_
_entity.id
_entity.type
_entity.pdbx_description
1 polymer ?
#
loop_
_entity_poly.entity_id
_entity_poly.type
_entity_poly.pdbx_seq_one_letter_code
_entity_poly.pdbx_strand_id
1 'polypeptide(L)'
;MAVSRITRWRLMSVIFGIKCLFLMVTLGVLLINSFTIQNIQSTPSPTTTVEFQEEEKSWKRSRDFCASQNSSLLQPQSRNELSFMNFSQTFFWIGMHYSEKRNAWLWEDGTVPSKDLFPEFSVIRPEHCIVYSPSKSVSAESCENKNRYICKKLPI
;
A
#
# COMPACT_ATOMS: atom_id res chain seq x y z
N MET A 1 3.66 -67.73 -26.89
CA MET A 1 3.60 -66.83 -25.63
C MET A 1 4.37 -65.52 -25.74
N ALA A 2 5.06 -65.18 -26.82
CA ALA A 2 5.83 -63.92 -26.97
C ALA A 2 4.96 -62.75 -27.42
N VAL A 3 3.87 -62.93 -28.16
CA VAL A 3 3.01 -61.85 -28.70
C VAL A 3 2.29 -61.12 -27.63
N SER A 4 1.94 -61.68 -26.49
CA SER A 4 1.22 -61.02 -25.41
C SER A 4 2.10 -60.07 -24.62
N ARG A 5 3.42 -60.26 -24.57
CA ARG A 5 4.35 -59.32 -23.90
C ARG A 5 4.55 -58.04 -24.68
N ILE A 6 4.69 -58.08 -25.98
CA ILE A 6 4.91 -56.97 -26.88
C ILE A 6 3.68 -56.04 -26.86
N THR A 7 2.48 -56.63 -26.85
CA THR A 7 1.22 -55.86 -26.78
C THR A 7 1.06 -55.12 -25.45
N ARG A 8 1.44 -55.77 -24.33
CA ARG A 8 1.42 -55.13 -23.00
C ARG A 8 2.42 -53.95 -22.89
N TRP A 9 3.61 -54.12 -23.45
CA TRP A 9 4.60 -53.03 -23.44
C TRP A 9 4.16 -51.85 -24.30
N ARG A 10 3.56 -52.09 -25.45
CA ARG A 10 2.98 -51.00 -26.29
C ARG A 10 1.82 -50.30 -25.61
N LEU A 11 0.92 -51.01 -24.95
CA LEU A 11 -0.15 -50.46 -24.17
C LEU A 11 0.37 -49.61 -23.00
N MET A 12 1.35 -50.07 -22.26
CA MET A 12 1.99 -49.33 -21.17
C MET A 12 2.64 -48.05 -21.66
N SER A 13 3.35 -48.09 -22.78
CA SER A 13 3.99 -46.94 -23.40
C SER A 13 2.96 -45.86 -23.84
N VAL A 14 1.85 -46.29 -24.44
CA VAL A 14 0.76 -45.37 -24.86
C VAL A 14 0.10 -44.74 -23.65
N ILE A 15 -0.19 -45.53 -22.60
CA ILE A 15 -0.79 -44.99 -21.36
C ILE A 15 0.16 -43.99 -20.69
N PHE A 16 1.47 -44.26 -20.69
CA PHE A 16 2.46 -43.34 -20.13
C PHE A 16 2.56 -42.04 -20.95
N GLY A 17 2.53 -42.14 -22.28
CA GLY A 17 2.52 -41.01 -23.18
C GLY A 17 1.30 -40.11 -22.98
N ILE A 18 0.11 -40.68 -22.81
CA ILE A 18 -1.13 -39.95 -22.55
C ILE A 18 -1.05 -39.23 -21.20
N LYS A 19 -0.57 -39.89 -20.14
CA LYS A 19 -0.38 -39.27 -18.84
C LYS A 19 0.60 -38.10 -18.88
N CYS A 20 1.70 -38.20 -19.59
CA CYS A 20 2.66 -37.13 -19.79
C CYS A 20 2.04 -35.96 -20.53
N LEU A 21 1.22 -36.18 -21.57
CA LEU A 21 0.50 -35.12 -22.27
C LEU A 21 -0.49 -34.39 -21.34
N PHE A 22 -1.27 -35.13 -20.54
CA PHE A 22 -2.17 -34.50 -19.56
C PHE A 22 -1.41 -33.67 -18.55
N LEU A 23 -0.27 -34.13 -18.03
CA LEU A 23 0.55 -33.35 -17.09
C LEU A 23 1.10 -32.07 -17.73
N MET A 24 1.55 -32.13 -18.98
CA MET A 24 2.05 -30.94 -19.70
C MET A 24 0.96 -29.94 -19.98
N VAL A 25 -0.24 -30.36 -20.35
CA VAL A 25 -1.39 -29.47 -20.57
C VAL A 25 -1.83 -28.81 -19.25
N THR A 26 -1.93 -29.61 -18.17
CA THR A 26 -2.31 -29.04 -16.86
C THR A 26 -1.27 -28.03 -16.33
N LEU A 27 0.03 -28.35 -16.49
CA LEU A 27 1.10 -27.45 -16.11
C LEU A 27 1.08 -26.17 -16.96
N GLY A 28 0.84 -26.30 -18.26
CA GLY A 28 0.69 -25.16 -19.17
C GLY A 28 -0.48 -24.25 -18.78
N VAL A 29 -1.64 -24.82 -18.46
CA VAL A 29 -2.81 -24.07 -18.01
C VAL A 29 -2.53 -23.38 -16.67
N LEU A 30 -1.86 -24.04 -15.72
CA LEU A 30 -1.50 -23.44 -14.44
C LEU A 30 -0.51 -22.28 -14.61
N LEU A 31 0.47 -22.42 -15.50
CA LEU A 31 1.41 -21.33 -15.81
C LEU A 31 0.71 -20.16 -16.48
N ILE A 32 -0.16 -20.40 -17.45
CA ILE A 32 -0.95 -19.34 -18.11
C ILE A 32 -1.84 -18.64 -17.09
N ASN A 33 -2.54 -19.36 -16.23
CA ASN A 33 -3.37 -18.77 -15.19
C ASN A 33 -2.54 -17.95 -14.18
N SER A 34 -1.37 -18.42 -13.79
CA SER A 34 -0.46 -17.67 -12.91
C SER A 34 0.04 -16.40 -13.59
N PHE A 35 0.40 -16.46 -14.87
CA PHE A 35 0.77 -15.25 -15.65
C PHE A 35 -0.41 -14.31 -15.84
N THR A 36 -1.63 -14.83 -16.06
CA THR A 36 -2.83 -14.00 -16.25
C THR A 36 -3.22 -13.31 -14.93
N ILE A 37 -3.10 -14.01 -13.79
CA ILE A 37 -3.35 -13.42 -12.48
C ILE A 37 -2.33 -12.31 -12.16
N GLN A 38 -1.06 -12.49 -12.50
CA GLN A 38 -0.05 -11.44 -12.33
C GLN A 38 -0.26 -10.27 -13.27
N ASN A 39 -0.78 -10.49 -14.49
CA ASN A 39 -1.08 -9.41 -15.44
C ASN A 39 -2.41 -8.69 -15.17
N ILE A 40 -3.36 -9.30 -14.47
CA ILE A 40 -4.59 -8.64 -14.04
C ILE A 40 -4.31 -7.68 -12.86
N GLN A 41 -3.23 -7.89 -12.12
CA GLN A 41 -2.76 -6.96 -11.09
C GLN A 41 -1.99 -5.76 -11.66
N SER A 42 -1.73 -5.71 -12.94
CA SER A 42 -1.10 -4.59 -13.66
C SER A 42 -2.06 -3.86 -14.62
N THR A 43 -3.35 -3.76 -14.28
CA THR A 43 -4.13 -2.64 -14.79
C THR A 43 -3.56 -1.40 -14.10
N PRO A 44 -3.07 -0.36 -14.81
CA PRO A 44 -2.71 0.89 -14.18
C PRO A 44 -3.99 1.60 -13.74
N SER A 45 -4.54 1.19 -12.62
CA SER A 45 -5.21 2.11 -11.72
C SER A 45 -4.18 3.22 -11.45
N PRO A 46 -4.54 4.51 -11.39
CA PRO A 46 -3.58 5.56 -11.06
C PRO A 46 -2.95 5.17 -9.72
N THR A 47 -1.78 4.53 -9.80
CA THR A 47 -1.16 3.90 -8.64
C THR A 47 -0.59 5.02 -7.81
N THR A 48 -1.39 5.47 -6.87
CA THR A 48 -0.91 6.34 -5.82
C THR A 48 0.21 5.60 -5.08
N THR A 49 1.44 5.92 -5.42
CA THR A 49 2.61 5.32 -4.78
C THR A 49 2.81 5.98 -3.43
N VAL A 50 2.73 5.18 -2.38
CA VAL A 50 3.01 5.61 -1.00
C VAL A 50 4.42 5.16 -0.64
N GLU A 51 5.25 6.08 -0.16
CA GLU A 51 6.64 5.82 0.20
C GLU A 51 6.88 6.16 1.67
N PHE A 52 7.36 5.16 2.42
CA PHE A 52 7.71 5.30 3.83
C PHE A 52 9.14 5.81 3.97
N GLN A 53 9.33 6.84 4.78
CA GLN A 53 10.63 7.41 5.06
C GLN A 53 11.08 7.04 6.47
N GLU A 54 12.19 6.32 6.56
CA GLU A 54 12.75 5.84 7.83
C GLU A 54 13.51 6.93 8.60
N GLU A 55 13.96 7.97 7.90
CA GLU A 55 14.63 9.11 8.52
C GLU A 55 13.62 9.99 9.24
N GLU A 56 13.90 10.34 10.49
CA GLU A 56 13.03 11.18 11.31
C GLU A 56 13.31 12.67 11.08
N LYS A 57 12.27 13.42 10.77
CA LYS A 57 12.31 14.87 10.54
C LYS A 57 11.16 15.57 11.28
N SER A 58 11.31 16.90 11.51
CA SER A 58 10.18 17.73 11.91
C SER A 58 9.12 17.76 10.81
N TRP A 59 7.86 18.02 11.16
CA TRP A 59 6.76 18.00 10.19
C TRP A 59 7.03 18.86 8.97
N LYS A 60 7.51 20.09 9.16
CA LYS A 60 7.85 21.01 8.07
C LYS A 60 8.92 20.43 7.15
N ARG A 61 9.99 19.88 7.72
CA ARG A 61 11.08 19.27 6.93
C ARG A 61 10.61 18.03 6.19
N SER A 62 9.72 17.24 6.78
CA SER A 62 9.11 16.08 6.14
C SER A 62 8.26 16.50 4.93
N ARG A 63 7.43 17.54 5.11
CA ARG A 63 6.63 18.13 4.03
C ARG A 63 7.53 18.64 2.89
N ASP A 64 8.55 19.43 3.22
CA ASP A 64 9.45 20.02 2.22
C ASP A 64 10.24 18.92 1.48
N PHE A 65 10.59 17.82 2.15
CA PHE A 65 11.19 16.66 1.51
C PHE A 65 10.23 15.98 0.53
N CYS A 66 8.98 15.68 0.94
CA CYS A 66 7.99 15.10 0.04
C CYS A 66 7.77 16.00 -1.19
N ALA A 67 7.65 17.31 -0.98
CA ALA A 67 7.50 18.28 -2.07
C ALA A 67 8.69 18.25 -3.06
N SER A 68 9.91 18.09 -2.57
CA SER A 68 11.11 17.95 -3.42
C SER A 68 11.08 16.70 -4.32
N GLN A 69 10.28 15.69 -3.96
CA GLN A 69 10.08 14.45 -4.71
C GLN A 69 8.77 14.44 -5.53
N ASN A 70 8.18 15.61 -5.81
CA ASN A 70 6.87 15.74 -6.46
C ASN A 70 5.77 14.91 -5.77
N SER A 71 5.79 14.92 -4.45
CA SER A 71 4.82 14.24 -3.60
C SER A 71 4.37 15.16 -2.46
N SER A 72 3.36 14.76 -1.71
CA SER A 72 2.91 15.42 -0.48
C SER A 72 3.03 14.46 0.71
N LEU A 73 2.98 14.97 1.94
CA LEU A 73 2.73 14.09 3.07
C LEU A 73 1.40 13.36 2.89
N LEU A 74 1.31 12.15 3.40
CA LEU A 74 0.12 11.33 3.26
C LEU A 74 -1.14 12.05 3.74
N GLN A 75 -2.13 12.12 2.87
CA GLN A 75 -3.49 12.59 3.15
C GLN A 75 -4.45 11.42 2.87
N PRO A 76 -4.81 10.62 3.87
CA PRO A 76 -5.71 9.49 3.67
C PRO A 76 -7.11 9.96 3.25
N GLN A 77 -7.60 9.43 2.15
CA GLN A 77 -8.93 9.74 1.59
C GLN A 77 -9.97 8.68 1.96
N SER A 78 -9.53 7.53 2.45
CA SER A 78 -10.41 6.42 2.78
C SER A 78 -9.89 5.58 3.95
N ARG A 79 -10.79 4.79 4.57
CA ARG A 79 -10.41 3.81 5.60
C ARG A 79 -9.47 2.73 5.04
N ASN A 80 -9.57 2.42 3.75
CA ASN A 80 -8.68 1.44 3.12
C ASN A 80 -7.24 1.96 3.06
N GLU A 81 -7.05 3.25 2.75
CA GLU A 81 -5.71 3.86 2.80
C GLU A 81 -5.13 3.86 4.23
N LEU A 82 -5.96 4.09 5.24
CA LEU A 82 -5.54 3.97 6.63
C LEU A 82 -5.20 2.52 7.02
N SER A 83 -5.92 1.54 6.49
CA SER A 83 -5.67 0.12 6.79
C SER A 83 -4.36 -0.38 6.20
N PHE A 84 -3.91 0.22 5.11
CA PHE A 84 -2.63 -0.11 4.47
C PHE A 84 -1.43 0.16 5.39
N MET A 85 -1.57 1.04 6.38
CA MET A 85 -0.50 1.40 7.32
C MET A 85 -0.40 0.46 8.54
N ASN A 86 -1.21 -0.60 8.63
CA ASN A 86 -1.30 -1.47 9.81
C ASN A 86 -0.06 -2.32 10.11
N PHE A 87 0.92 -2.36 9.20
CA PHE A 87 2.12 -3.20 9.35
C PHE A 87 3.28 -2.51 10.09
N SER A 88 3.17 -1.20 10.37
CA SER A 88 4.22 -0.48 11.09
C SER A 88 3.92 -0.36 12.58
N GLN A 89 4.96 -0.46 13.41
CA GLN A 89 4.89 -0.29 14.88
C GLN A 89 5.23 1.14 15.32
N THR A 90 5.41 2.07 14.39
CA THR A 90 5.91 3.43 14.68
C THR A 90 4.91 4.50 14.27
N PHE A 91 5.09 5.69 14.85
CA PHE A 91 4.36 6.89 14.49
C PHE A 91 4.92 7.52 13.22
N PHE A 92 4.03 8.09 12.40
CA PHE A 92 4.38 8.80 11.18
C PHE A 92 3.68 10.15 11.08
N TRP A 93 4.41 11.16 10.65
CA TRP A 93 3.81 12.40 10.21
C TRP A 93 2.88 12.15 9.01
N ILE A 94 1.69 12.72 9.08
CA ILE A 94 0.76 12.83 7.96
C ILE A 94 0.54 14.31 7.62
N GLY A 95 -0.06 14.61 6.48
CA GLY A 95 -0.18 15.96 5.95
C GLY A 95 -1.19 16.85 6.67
N MET A 96 -1.46 16.63 7.95
CA MET A 96 -2.44 17.39 8.72
C MET A 96 -1.75 18.26 9.78
N HIS A 97 -2.14 19.54 9.83
CA HIS A 97 -1.64 20.53 10.78
C HIS A 97 -2.76 21.45 11.27
N TYR A 98 -2.56 22.09 12.40
CA TYR A 98 -3.49 23.08 12.89
C TYR A 98 -3.22 24.45 12.27
N SER A 99 -4.25 25.08 11.70
CA SER A 99 -4.18 26.42 11.15
C SER A 99 -4.79 27.43 12.13
N GLU A 100 -3.97 28.22 12.77
CA GLU A 100 -4.44 29.31 13.65
C GLU A 100 -5.33 30.30 12.90
N LYS A 101 -4.96 30.64 11.66
CA LYS A 101 -5.72 31.57 10.83
C LYS A 101 -7.15 31.12 10.57
N ARG A 102 -7.37 29.80 10.42
CA ARG A 102 -8.69 29.21 10.16
C ARG A 102 -9.33 28.61 11.40
N ASN A 103 -8.58 28.55 12.51
CA ASN A 103 -8.98 27.92 13.77
C ASN A 103 -9.47 26.46 13.52
N ALA A 104 -8.74 25.72 12.70
CA ALA A 104 -9.14 24.39 12.26
C ALA A 104 -7.94 23.49 11.89
N TRP A 105 -8.15 22.17 11.98
CA TRP A 105 -7.25 21.19 11.41
C TRP A 105 -7.42 21.15 9.89
N LEU A 106 -6.32 21.25 9.17
CA LEU A 106 -6.30 21.26 7.70
C LEU A 106 -5.24 20.31 7.17
N TRP A 107 -5.51 19.81 5.97
CA TRP A 107 -4.50 19.19 5.15
C TRP A 107 -3.54 20.23 4.57
N GLU A 108 -2.39 19.80 4.05
CA GLU A 108 -1.40 20.69 3.39
C GLU A 108 -2.01 21.52 2.25
N ASP A 109 -2.97 20.94 1.52
CA ASP A 109 -3.69 21.63 0.44
C ASP A 109 -4.76 22.60 0.93
N GLY A 110 -4.92 22.75 2.24
CA GLY A 110 -5.88 23.63 2.87
C GLY A 110 -7.31 23.09 2.95
N THR A 111 -7.54 21.84 2.56
CA THR A 111 -8.84 21.18 2.72
C THR A 111 -9.05 20.70 4.15
N VAL A 112 -10.32 20.54 4.54
CA VAL A 112 -10.70 20.04 5.87
C VAL A 112 -10.73 18.50 5.86
N PRO A 113 -10.13 17.85 6.86
CA PRO A 113 -10.20 16.38 6.97
C PRO A 113 -11.62 15.88 7.19
N SER A 114 -11.93 14.71 6.64
CA SER A 114 -13.23 14.07 6.84
C SER A 114 -13.43 13.67 8.30
N LYS A 115 -14.54 14.04 8.89
CA LYS A 115 -14.90 13.69 10.28
C LYS A 115 -15.08 12.17 10.47
N ASP A 116 -15.44 11.46 9.41
CA ASP A 116 -15.61 10.00 9.45
C ASP A 116 -14.28 9.25 9.62
N LEU A 117 -13.20 9.84 9.07
CA LEU A 117 -11.85 9.28 9.15
C LEU A 117 -11.10 9.80 10.38
N PHE A 118 -11.31 11.07 10.70
CA PHE A 118 -10.64 11.78 11.77
C PHE A 118 -11.70 12.46 12.63
N PRO A 119 -12.13 11.81 13.73
CA PRO A 119 -13.04 12.44 14.68
C PRO A 119 -12.41 13.70 15.27
N GLU A 120 -13.24 14.63 15.71
CA GLU A 120 -12.78 15.93 16.22
C GLU A 120 -11.70 15.75 17.28
N PHE A 121 -10.55 16.40 17.03
CA PHE A 121 -9.51 16.51 18.04
C PHE A 121 -9.95 17.51 19.08
N SER A 122 -10.17 17.04 20.30
CA SER A 122 -10.59 17.89 21.43
C SER A 122 -9.49 18.83 21.92
N VAL A 123 -8.27 18.68 21.42
CA VAL A 123 -7.11 19.48 21.84
C VAL A 123 -6.69 20.39 20.69
N ILE A 124 -7.15 21.63 20.75
CA ILE A 124 -6.67 22.71 19.89
C ILE A 124 -5.38 23.24 20.50
N ARG A 125 -4.26 22.97 19.87
CA ARG A 125 -2.96 23.54 20.24
C ARG A 125 -2.33 24.14 19.00
N PRO A 126 -2.05 25.44 19.00
CA PRO A 126 -1.18 26.06 18.00
C PRO A 126 0.12 25.27 17.86
N GLU A 127 0.72 25.28 16.69
CA GLU A 127 2.00 24.60 16.40
C GLU A 127 2.01 23.06 16.57
N HIS A 128 0.82 22.43 16.57
CA HIS A 128 0.72 20.98 16.56
C HIS A 128 0.41 20.44 15.16
N CYS A 129 1.02 19.31 14.88
CA CYS A 129 0.87 18.51 13.67
C CYS A 129 0.42 17.10 14.04
N ILE A 130 -0.13 16.37 13.10
CA ILE A 130 -0.71 15.07 13.39
C ILE A 130 0.27 13.95 13.06
N VAL A 131 0.46 13.06 14.03
CA VAL A 131 1.07 11.75 13.84
C VAL A 131 -0.01 10.67 13.79
N TYR A 132 0.20 9.72 12.92
CA TYR A 132 -0.63 8.51 12.80
C TYR A 132 0.12 7.30 13.32
N SER A 133 -0.54 6.50 14.16
CA SER A 133 -0.03 5.23 14.67
C SER A 133 -0.74 4.06 14.01
N PRO A 134 -0.04 2.93 13.80
CA PRO A 134 -0.66 1.70 13.26
C PRO A 134 -1.77 1.11 14.13
N SER A 135 -1.78 1.42 15.42
CA SER A 135 -2.89 1.08 16.33
C SER A 135 -4.18 1.85 16.03
N LYS A 136 -4.22 2.58 14.89
CA LYS A 136 -5.33 3.43 14.42
C LYS A 136 -5.60 4.63 15.33
N SER A 137 -4.64 5.01 16.15
CA SER A 137 -4.72 6.24 16.93
C SER A 137 -4.05 7.38 16.19
N VAL A 138 -4.69 8.52 16.27
CA VAL A 138 -4.20 9.78 15.75
C VAL A 138 -3.93 10.67 16.93
N SER A 139 -2.74 11.25 17.02
CA SER A 139 -2.39 12.17 18.10
C SER A 139 -1.77 13.45 17.56
N ALA A 140 -1.91 14.53 18.33
CA ALA A 140 -1.32 15.81 18.02
C ALA A 140 -0.02 15.98 18.80
N GLU A 141 1.08 16.23 18.09
CA GLU A 141 2.39 16.50 18.68
C GLU A 141 2.94 17.84 18.18
N SER A 142 3.92 18.39 18.93
CA SER A 142 4.65 19.57 18.43
C SER A 142 5.21 19.30 17.05
N CYS A 143 4.97 20.19 16.08
CA CYS A 143 5.48 20.07 14.72
C CYS A 143 7.02 20.04 14.63
N GLU A 144 7.70 20.47 15.70
CA GLU A 144 9.17 20.43 15.81
C GLU A 144 9.73 19.07 16.24
N ASN A 145 8.87 18.18 16.78
CA ASN A 145 9.28 16.82 17.10
C ASN A 145 9.74 16.10 15.84
N LYS A 146 10.65 15.14 16.02
CA LYS A 146 11.12 14.32 14.92
C LYS A 146 10.37 13.00 14.89
N ASN A 147 9.72 12.73 13.78
CA ASN A 147 9.06 11.46 13.50
C ASN A 147 9.38 11.01 12.08
N ARG A 148 9.19 9.73 11.82
CA ARG A 148 9.12 9.19 10.48
C ARG A 148 7.95 9.81 9.75
N TYR A 149 7.90 9.69 8.45
CA TYR A 149 6.85 10.31 7.64
C TYR A 149 6.55 9.49 6.40
N ILE A 150 5.40 9.74 5.84
CA ILE A 150 4.91 9.02 4.66
C ILE A 150 4.64 10.03 3.56
N CYS A 151 5.30 9.85 2.41
CA CYS A 151 5.05 10.62 1.21
C CYS A 151 4.06 9.86 0.28
N LYS A 152 3.14 10.60 -0.32
CA LYS A 152 2.18 10.11 -1.30
C LYS A 152 2.41 10.84 -2.61
N LYS A 153 2.76 10.10 -3.68
CA LYS A 153 2.84 10.68 -5.03
C LYS A 153 1.45 10.99 -5.54
N LEU A 154 1.30 12.19 -6.06
CA LEU A 154 0.08 12.57 -6.75
C LEU A 154 0.05 11.86 -8.11
N PRO A 155 -1.11 11.36 -8.57
CA PRO A 155 -1.23 10.85 -9.93
C PRO A 155 -0.96 12.00 -10.92
N ILE A 156 -0.13 11.71 -11.91
CA ILE A 156 0.17 12.62 -13.03
C ILE A 156 -1.05 12.66 -13.96
#